data_dd2e2b35daa5d1fa33ae55e2ce0d5c45
#
_entry.id   dd2e2b35daa5d1fa33ae55e2ce0d5c45
#
_cell.length_a   1.000
_cell.length_b   1.000
_cell.length_c   1.000
_cell.angle_alpha   90.00
_cell.angle_beta   90.00
_cell.angle_gamma   90.00
#
_symmetry.space_group_name_H-M   'P 1'
#
loop_
_entity.id
_entity.type
_entity.pdbx_description
1 polymer ?
#
loop_
_entity_poly.entity_id
_entity_poly.type
_entity_poly.pdbx_seq_one_letter_code
_entity_poly.pdbx_strand_id
1 'polypeptide(L)'
;MKSSHLQNLLLRRDKKAAEVLLQRLGKDENWSAVSLIDEMLPGLLFEANLTYGNFHQVKMALYLRRLIRENKLSRRSELTVLELLIEETLRRSWVNIEAGEIALAEKAENPLTAMLGELAENNLHNAFYYALQAYQEKPEELQDLLLCLGGVYGPENLGHSLSCFFPVLEEIVNSHNPAAETAILSYLSYLNRYDIPADFSPEDYQKTDMPENSLRLAASGQGIVNLHHMITLVTYWLWEKADFHDKNFPLPYRIYYQKRLADKGISSKRLKRVKEPLQVEVPGSYEEFRQSFNYDNIDHTTRLIRALWQDSQRKAWDWVCRLYAEDYEPGTWNPHFFTGIYLAFRLNEENLSDDKSGKEMAIDQAVEYYLNSVNY
;
A
#
# COMPACT_ATOMS: atom_id res chain seq x y z
N MET A 1 -0.88 -19.22 -19.75
CA MET A 1 -2.20 -18.96 -19.09
C MET A 1 -3.16 -18.36 -20.10
N LYS A 2 -4.41 -18.81 -20.19
CA LYS A 2 -5.43 -18.08 -20.97
C LYS A 2 -5.76 -16.82 -20.18
N SER A 3 -5.50 -15.64 -20.76
CA SER A 3 -5.89 -14.38 -20.12
C SER A 3 -7.39 -14.36 -19.88
N SER A 4 -7.79 -13.87 -18.72
CA SER A 4 -9.21 -13.74 -18.38
C SER A 4 -9.89 -12.71 -19.29
N HIS A 5 -11.22 -12.73 -19.31
CA HIS A 5 -11.99 -11.75 -20.10
C HIS A 5 -11.66 -10.31 -19.67
N LEU A 6 -11.57 -10.05 -18.37
CA LEU A 6 -11.23 -8.73 -17.82
C LEU A 6 -9.81 -8.29 -18.20
N GLN A 7 -8.80 -9.16 -18.07
CA GLN A 7 -7.42 -8.84 -18.51
C GLN A 7 -7.40 -8.42 -19.99
N ASN A 8 -8.10 -9.14 -20.85
CA ASN A 8 -8.17 -8.80 -22.28
C ASN A 8 -8.82 -7.43 -22.53
N LEU A 9 -9.87 -7.09 -21.79
CA LEU A 9 -10.52 -5.78 -21.89
C LEU A 9 -9.58 -4.65 -21.46
N LEU A 10 -8.88 -4.85 -20.36
CA LEU A 10 -7.92 -3.88 -19.82
C LEU A 10 -6.73 -3.70 -20.78
N LEU A 11 -6.13 -4.79 -21.26
CA LEU A 11 -5.02 -4.75 -22.24
C LEU A 11 -5.40 -4.03 -23.53
N ARG A 12 -6.64 -4.21 -24.01
CA ARG A 12 -7.17 -3.53 -25.21
C ARG A 12 -7.65 -2.11 -24.95
N ARG A 13 -7.69 -1.67 -23.71
CA ARG A 13 -8.26 -0.38 -23.28
C ARG A 13 -9.71 -0.19 -23.77
N ASP A 14 -10.48 -1.26 -23.79
CA ASP A 14 -11.87 -1.23 -24.25
C ASP A 14 -12.81 -0.71 -23.17
N LYS A 15 -12.90 0.62 -23.07
CA LYS A 15 -13.74 1.31 -22.08
C LYS A 15 -15.21 0.89 -22.17
N LYS A 16 -15.75 0.76 -23.38
CA LYS A 16 -17.17 0.39 -23.56
C LYS A 16 -17.46 -1.00 -23.03
N ALA A 17 -16.55 -1.95 -23.30
CA ALA A 17 -16.72 -3.31 -22.79
C ALA A 17 -16.54 -3.36 -21.27
N ALA A 18 -15.66 -2.55 -20.68
CA ALA A 18 -15.51 -2.43 -19.24
C ALA A 18 -16.76 -1.82 -18.58
N GLU A 19 -17.35 -0.77 -19.14
CA GLU A 19 -18.62 -0.18 -18.67
C GLU A 19 -19.76 -1.20 -18.71
N VAL A 20 -19.88 -1.97 -19.81
CA VAL A 20 -20.87 -3.05 -19.92
C VAL A 20 -20.65 -4.14 -18.86
N LEU A 21 -19.38 -4.49 -18.59
CA LEU A 21 -19.03 -5.44 -17.53
C LEU A 21 -19.51 -4.91 -16.18
N LEU A 22 -19.16 -3.68 -15.82
CA LEU A 22 -19.54 -3.05 -14.55
C LEU A 22 -21.08 -2.99 -14.39
N GLN A 23 -21.81 -2.62 -15.43
CA GLN A 23 -23.28 -2.62 -15.41
C GLN A 23 -23.88 -4.02 -15.18
N ARG A 24 -23.24 -5.07 -15.72
CA ARG A 24 -23.66 -6.47 -15.48
C ARG A 24 -23.35 -6.87 -14.03
N LEU A 25 -22.17 -6.53 -13.53
CA LEU A 25 -21.77 -6.80 -12.14
C LEU A 25 -22.70 -6.12 -11.14
N GLY A 26 -23.17 -4.91 -11.43
CA GLY A 26 -24.15 -4.21 -10.59
C GLY A 26 -25.52 -4.91 -10.51
N LYS A 27 -25.83 -5.80 -11.46
CA LYS A 27 -27.11 -6.56 -11.54
C LYS A 27 -26.98 -8.02 -11.11
N ASP A 28 -25.79 -8.57 -11.11
CA ASP A 28 -25.51 -9.97 -10.77
C ASP A 28 -24.86 -10.02 -9.38
N GLU A 29 -25.50 -10.71 -8.45
CA GLU A 29 -25.01 -10.86 -7.08
C GLU A 29 -23.93 -11.96 -6.93
N ASN A 30 -23.68 -12.75 -7.98
CA ASN A 30 -22.78 -13.91 -7.91
C ASN A 30 -21.30 -13.61 -8.23
N TRP A 31 -20.94 -12.37 -8.57
CA TRP A 31 -19.55 -12.03 -8.85
C TRP A 31 -18.75 -11.74 -7.57
N SER A 32 -17.45 -11.96 -7.63
CA SER A 32 -16.50 -11.66 -6.55
C SER A 32 -15.59 -10.49 -6.93
N ALA A 33 -15.64 -9.40 -6.17
CA ALA A 33 -14.73 -8.28 -6.35
C ALA A 33 -13.26 -8.69 -6.12
N VAL A 34 -13.02 -9.59 -5.16
CA VAL A 34 -11.69 -10.16 -4.91
C VAL A 34 -11.15 -10.85 -6.18
N SER A 35 -11.96 -11.72 -6.80
CA SER A 35 -11.55 -12.43 -8.02
C SER A 35 -11.26 -11.48 -9.18
N LEU A 36 -12.04 -10.41 -9.32
CA LEU A 36 -11.81 -9.42 -10.37
C LEU A 36 -10.51 -8.63 -10.12
N ILE A 37 -10.20 -8.28 -8.88
CA ILE A 37 -8.92 -7.65 -8.52
C ILE A 37 -7.77 -8.62 -8.82
N ASP A 38 -7.89 -9.90 -8.46
CA ASP A 38 -6.87 -10.92 -8.74
C ASP A 38 -6.60 -11.07 -10.25
N GLU A 39 -7.64 -10.96 -11.08
CA GLU A 39 -7.48 -10.94 -12.54
C GLU A 39 -6.74 -9.71 -13.07
N MET A 40 -6.82 -8.57 -12.38
CA MET A 40 -6.12 -7.34 -12.75
C MET A 40 -4.64 -7.32 -12.32
N LEU A 41 -4.27 -8.04 -11.27
CA LEU A 41 -2.95 -7.97 -10.63
C LEU A 41 -1.77 -8.16 -11.60
N PRO A 42 -1.75 -9.15 -12.51
CA PRO A 42 -0.60 -9.32 -13.42
C PRO A 42 -0.32 -8.07 -14.26
N GLY A 43 -1.36 -7.36 -14.68
CA GLY A 43 -1.20 -6.11 -15.41
C GLY A 43 -0.76 -4.96 -14.50
N LEU A 44 -1.35 -4.81 -13.33
CA LEU A 44 -0.99 -3.76 -12.38
C LEU A 44 0.47 -3.85 -11.91
N LEU A 45 1.03 -5.06 -11.81
CA LEU A 45 2.42 -5.29 -11.44
C LEU A 45 3.41 -4.83 -12.51
N PHE A 46 3.00 -4.75 -13.77
CA PHE A 46 3.85 -4.35 -14.89
C PHE A 46 3.36 -3.07 -15.60
N GLU A 47 2.97 -2.11 -14.86
CA GLU A 47 2.71 -0.79 -15.43
C GLU A 47 4.00 -0.19 -16.01
N ALA A 48 3.91 0.43 -17.21
CA ALA A 48 5.08 0.87 -17.98
C ALA A 48 5.88 2.01 -17.34
N ASN A 49 5.34 2.70 -16.37
CA ASN A 49 6.01 3.83 -15.73
C ASN A 49 6.43 3.51 -14.29
N LEU A 50 7.51 2.75 -14.10
CA LEU A 50 8.02 2.36 -12.79
C LEU A 50 8.75 3.48 -12.01
N THR A 51 8.62 4.77 -12.36
CA THR A 51 9.46 5.79 -11.72
C THR A 51 8.95 6.31 -10.38
N TYR A 52 7.76 6.77 -10.20
CA TYR A 52 7.37 7.38 -8.93
C TYR A 52 6.05 6.91 -8.34
N GLY A 53 5.27 6.18 -9.04
CA GLY A 53 3.93 6.03 -8.59
C GLY A 53 3.26 4.69 -8.83
N ASN A 54 3.95 3.78 -9.40
CA ASN A 54 3.30 2.66 -10.09
C ASN A 54 2.76 1.61 -9.16
N PHE A 55 3.51 1.30 -8.13
CA PHE A 55 3.00 0.45 -7.07
C PHE A 55 1.86 1.08 -6.26
N HIS A 56 1.55 2.36 -6.47
CA HIS A 56 0.40 2.97 -5.80
C HIS A 56 -0.92 2.34 -6.20
N GLN A 57 -1.10 2.02 -7.48
CA GLN A 57 -2.32 1.38 -7.92
C GLN A 57 -2.40 -0.08 -7.47
N VAL A 58 -1.31 -0.82 -7.57
CA VAL A 58 -1.22 -2.18 -7.00
C VAL A 58 -1.51 -2.14 -5.50
N LYS A 59 -0.83 -1.26 -4.77
CA LYS A 59 -1.03 -1.09 -3.33
C LYS A 59 -2.50 -0.81 -3.00
N MET A 60 -3.13 0.12 -3.72
CA MET A 60 -4.54 0.42 -3.49
C MET A 60 -5.43 -0.79 -3.81
N ALA A 61 -5.20 -1.47 -4.93
CA ALA A 61 -5.95 -2.66 -5.30
C ALA A 61 -5.85 -3.76 -4.22
N LEU A 62 -4.65 -3.97 -3.66
CA LEU A 62 -4.43 -4.96 -2.61
C LEU A 62 -5.07 -4.56 -1.27
N TYR A 63 -5.03 -3.28 -0.92
CA TYR A 63 -5.73 -2.80 0.28
C TYR A 63 -7.25 -2.94 0.15
N LEU A 64 -7.82 -2.61 -1.02
CA LEU A 64 -9.24 -2.84 -1.29
C LEU A 64 -9.60 -4.32 -1.28
N ARG A 65 -8.77 -5.16 -1.91
CA ARG A 65 -8.92 -6.62 -1.89
C ARG A 65 -9.02 -7.16 -0.45
N ARG A 66 -8.14 -6.70 0.43
CA ARG A 66 -8.15 -7.07 1.84
C ARG A 66 -9.43 -6.63 2.55
N LEU A 67 -9.83 -5.35 2.38
CA LEU A 67 -11.06 -4.83 3.01
C LEU A 67 -12.31 -5.60 2.57
N ILE A 68 -12.39 -5.98 1.30
CA ILE A 68 -13.49 -6.78 0.75
C ILE A 68 -13.47 -8.19 1.36
N ARG A 69 -12.30 -8.85 1.38
CA ARG A 69 -12.13 -10.20 1.97
C ARG A 69 -12.50 -10.22 3.45
N GLU A 70 -12.21 -9.16 4.18
CA GLU A 70 -12.53 -8.99 5.61
C GLU A 70 -13.97 -8.50 5.85
N ASN A 71 -14.80 -8.39 4.81
CA ASN A 71 -16.20 -7.88 4.89
C ASN A 71 -16.30 -6.48 5.52
N LYS A 72 -15.32 -5.62 5.30
CA LYS A 72 -15.33 -4.22 5.78
C LYS A 72 -16.17 -3.29 4.90
N LEU A 73 -16.38 -3.65 3.64
CA LEU A 73 -17.13 -2.86 2.67
C LEU A 73 -18.54 -3.44 2.45
N SER A 74 -19.51 -2.56 2.19
CA SER A 74 -20.82 -2.93 1.68
C SER A 74 -20.73 -3.24 0.17
N ARG A 75 -21.68 -4.02 -0.35
CA ARG A 75 -21.73 -4.38 -1.76
C ARG A 75 -21.70 -3.15 -2.69
N ARG A 76 -22.34 -2.07 -2.29
CA ARG A 76 -22.32 -0.82 -3.04
C ARG A 76 -20.94 -0.20 -3.07
N SER A 77 -20.25 -0.14 -1.92
CA SER A 77 -18.90 0.38 -1.83
C SER A 77 -17.91 -0.48 -2.61
N GLU A 78 -18.03 -1.82 -2.56
CA GLU A 78 -17.24 -2.74 -3.40
C GLU A 78 -17.36 -2.39 -4.88
N LEU A 79 -18.58 -2.18 -5.38
CA LEU A 79 -18.81 -1.84 -6.79
C LEU A 79 -18.18 -0.48 -7.14
N THR A 80 -18.39 0.55 -6.30
CA THR A 80 -17.89 1.90 -6.55
C THR A 80 -16.34 1.94 -6.58
N VAL A 81 -15.68 1.25 -5.64
CA VAL A 81 -14.20 1.20 -5.63
C VAL A 81 -13.64 0.35 -6.77
N LEU A 82 -14.37 -0.68 -7.21
CA LEU A 82 -13.98 -1.49 -8.37
C LEU A 82 -14.10 -0.69 -9.68
N GLU A 83 -15.14 0.13 -9.82
CA GLU A 83 -15.30 1.08 -10.94
C GLU A 83 -14.09 2.01 -11.02
N LEU A 84 -13.72 2.63 -9.90
CA LEU A 84 -12.54 3.48 -9.81
C LEU A 84 -11.25 2.74 -10.23
N LEU A 85 -11.01 1.53 -9.73
CA LEU A 85 -9.82 0.74 -10.09
C LEU A 85 -9.76 0.41 -11.57
N ILE A 86 -10.89 0.02 -12.18
CA ILE A 86 -10.96 -0.32 -13.61
C ILE A 86 -10.73 0.93 -14.45
N GLU A 87 -11.36 2.05 -14.13
CA GLU A 87 -11.17 3.31 -14.85
C GLU A 87 -9.72 3.79 -14.83
N GLU A 88 -9.07 3.75 -13.67
CA GLU A 88 -7.66 4.12 -13.54
C GLU A 88 -6.75 3.17 -14.31
N THR A 89 -7.02 1.87 -14.25
CA THR A 89 -6.25 0.88 -14.97
C THR A 89 -6.33 1.07 -16.49
N LEU A 90 -7.51 1.43 -17.01
CA LEU A 90 -7.70 1.71 -18.44
C LEU A 90 -6.94 2.95 -18.95
N ARG A 91 -6.54 3.86 -18.06
CA ARG A 91 -5.80 5.08 -18.40
C ARG A 91 -4.30 4.87 -18.43
N ARG A 92 -3.81 3.79 -17.84
CA ARG A 92 -2.37 3.54 -17.66
C ARG A 92 -1.77 2.73 -18.80
N SER A 93 -0.46 2.85 -18.97
CA SER A 93 0.28 2.08 -19.97
C SER A 93 0.88 0.84 -19.31
N TRP A 94 0.63 -0.31 -19.91
CA TRP A 94 1.07 -1.59 -19.39
C TRP A 94 2.21 -2.12 -20.23
N VAL A 95 3.17 -2.79 -19.63
CA VAL A 95 4.19 -3.57 -20.31
C VAL A 95 3.67 -5.00 -20.38
N ASN A 96 3.52 -5.53 -21.59
CA ASN A 96 3.30 -6.95 -21.76
C ASN A 96 4.66 -7.64 -21.65
N ILE A 97 4.96 -8.23 -20.51
CA ILE A 97 6.14 -9.07 -20.35
C ILE A 97 5.73 -10.48 -20.75
N GLU A 98 6.03 -10.84 -21.98
CA GLU A 98 6.10 -12.26 -22.31
C GLU A 98 7.28 -12.83 -21.52
N ALA A 99 6.99 -13.72 -20.58
CA ALA A 99 8.01 -14.49 -19.91
C ALA A 99 8.71 -15.33 -20.99
N GLY A 100 9.83 -14.84 -21.50
CA GLY A 100 10.75 -15.64 -22.29
C GLY A 100 11.17 -16.86 -21.45
N GLU A 101 11.54 -17.94 -22.11
CA GLU A 101 12.17 -19.07 -21.41
C GLU A 101 13.39 -18.53 -20.65
N ILE A 102 13.31 -18.52 -19.32
CA ILE A 102 14.45 -18.20 -18.47
C ILE A 102 15.44 -19.32 -18.69
N ALA A 103 16.56 -19.01 -19.34
CA ALA A 103 17.66 -19.97 -19.47
C ALA A 103 18.08 -20.38 -18.06
N LEU A 104 17.93 -21.66 -17.73
CA LEU A 104 18.18 -22.16 -16.38
C LEU A 104 19.67 -21.95 -16.04
N ALA A 105 19.95 -21.06 -15.11
CA ALA A 105 21.24 -21.00 -14.44
C ALA A 105 21.44 -22.29 -13.61
N GLU A 106 22.66 -22.62 -13.26
CA GLU A 106 22.92 -23.73 -12.34
C GLU A 106 22.32 -23.40 -10.97
N LYS A 107 21.73 -24.41 -10.33
CA LYS A 107 21.12 -24.26 -9.00
C LYS A 107 22.19 -23.80 -7.99
N ALA A 108 21.94 -22.71 -7.28
CA ALA A 108 22.84 -22.20 -6.27
C ALA A 108 22.63 -22.93 -4.92
N GLU A 109 23.72 -23.20 -4.19
CA GLU A 109 23.67 -23.72 -2.82
C GLU A 109 23.02 -22.68 -1.87
N ASN A 110 23.34 -21.39 -2.07
CA ASN A 110 22.70 -20.28 -1.36
C ASN A 110 22.06 -19.31 -2.37
N PRO A 111 20.77 -19.49 -2.67
CA PRO A 111 20.09 -18.70 -3.71
C PRO A 111 19.93 -17.22 -3.33
N LEU A 112 19.84 -16.87 -2.05
CA LEU A 112 19.73 -15.47 -1.60
C LEU A 112 21.05 -14.72 -1.85
N THR A 113 22.19 -15.32 -1.52
CA THR A 113 23.51 -14.73 -1.79
C THR A 113 23.75 -14.61 -3.31
N ALA A 114 23.38 -15.64 -4.07
CA ALA A 114 23.48 -15.59 -5.52
C ALA A 114 22.61 -14.48 -6.14
N MET A 115 21.38 -14.33 -5.66
CA MET A 115 20.47 -13.23 -6.06
C MET A 115 21.11 -11.86 -5.81
N LEU A 116 21.68 -11.63 -4.63
CA LEU A 116 22.34 -10.36 -4.29
C LEU A 116 23.55 -10.08 -5.19
N GLY A 117 24.38 -11.10 -5.47
CA GLY A 117 25.51 -10.97 -6.37
C GLY A 117 25.09 -10.54 -7.77
N GLU A 118 24.05 -11.16 -8.31
CA GLU A 118 23.51 -10.83 -9.63
C GLU A 118 22.84 -9.43 -9.66
N LEU A 119 22.18 -9.01 -8.57
CA LEU A 119 21.66 -7.64 -8.46
C LEU A 119 22.79 -6.61 -8.43
N ALA A 120 23.89 -6.88 -7.71
CA ALA A 120 25.06 -6.01 -7.69
C ALA A 120 25.70 -5.82 -9.08
N GLU A 121 25.63 -6.85 -9.93
CA GLU A 121 26.09 -6.84 -11.32
C GLU A 121 25.04 -6.32 -12.32
N ASN A 122 23.86 -5.87 -11.85
CA ASN A 122 22.72 -5.49 -12.68
C ASN A 122 22.23 -6.60 -13.60
N ASN A 123 22.43 -7.86 -13.24
CA ASN A 123 21.94 -9.03 -13.98
C ASN A 123 20.58 -9.48 -13.47
N LEU A 124 19.54 -8.73 -13.82
CA LEU A 124 18.17 -8.97 -13.34
C LEU A 124 17.65 -10.37 -13.71
N HIS A 125 18.06 -10.91 -14.85
CA HIS A 125 17.60 -12.22 -15.32
C HIS A 125 18.02 -13.34 -14.35
N ASN A 126 19.30 -13.40 -14.02
CA ASN A 126 19.81 -14.38 -13.07
C ASN A 126 19.34 -14.10 -11.63
N ALA A 127 19.29 -12.82 -11.23
CA ALA A 127 18.74 -12.43 -9.93
C ALA A 127 17.31 -12.96 -9.75
N PHE A 128 16.47 -12.88 -10.79
CA PHE A 128 15.12 -13.42 -10.75
C PHE A 128 15.11 -14.95 -10.65
N TYR A 129 15.98 -15.65 -11.39
CA TYR A 129 16.11 -17.10 -11.30
C TYR A 129 16.42 -17.55 -9.87
N TYR A 130 17.42 -16.92 -9.22
CA TYR A 130 17.78 -17.24 -7.84
C TYR A 130 16.71 -16.81 -6.82
N ALA A 131 16.01 -15.72 -7.09
CA ALA A 131 14.86 -15.33 -6.27
C ALA A 131 13.72 -16.34 -6.32
N LEU A 132 13.44 -16.93 -7.49
CA LEU A 132 12.45 -18.01 -7.61
C LEU A 132 12.92 -19.29 -6.91
N GLN A 133 14.20 -19.63 -6.99
CA GLN A 133 14.76 -20.73 -6.23
C GLN A 133 14.60 -20.49 -4.72
N ALA A 134 14.95 -19.30 -4.24
CA ALA A 134 14.76 -18.92 -2.84
C ALA A 134 13.28 -18.94 -2.43
N TYR A 135 12.38 -18.47 -3.29
CA TYR A 135 10.94 -18.50 -3.03
C TYR A 135 10.41 -19.93 -2.83
N GLN A 136 10.96 -20.90 -3.55
CA GLN A 136 10.57 -22.31 -3.40
C GLN A 136 11.19 -22.98 -2.17
N GLU A 137 12.40 -22.59 -1.78
CA GLU A 137 13.17 -23.25 -0.71
C GLU A 137 13.06 -22.55 0.65
N LYS A 138 13.00 -21.20 0.64
CA LYS A 138 13.08 -20.33 1.83
C LYS A 138 12.25 -19.06 1.63
N PRO A 139 10.90 -19.17 1.45
CA PRO A 139 10.05 -18.03 1.10
C PRO A 139 10.08 -16.91 2.14
N GLU A 140 10.18 -17.24 3.43
CA GLU A 140 10.20 -16.27 4.53
C GLU A 140 11.51 -15.46 4.53
N GLU A 141 12.66 -16.14 4.39
CA GLU A 141 13.97 -15.47 4.30
C GLU A 141 14.04 -14.53 3.08
N LEU A 142 13.49 -14.95 1.93
CA LEU A 142 13.42 -14.11 0.73
C LEU A 142 12.56 -12.86 0.99
N GLN A 143 11.39 -13.02 1.60
CA GLN A 143 10.47 -11.91 1.86
C GLN A 143 11.11 -10.89 2.81
N ASP A 144 11.73 -11.34 3.88
CA ASP A 144 12.40 -10.47 4.83
C ASP A 144 13.60 -9.75 4.18
N LEU A 145 14.40 -10.44 3.37
CA LEU A 145 15.52 -9.83 2.65
C LEU A 145 15.03 -8.75 1.66
N LEU A 146 13.99 -9.02 0.89
CA LEU A 146 13.42 -8.06 -0.06
C LEU A 146 12.86 -6.82 0.64
N LEU A 147 12.17 -7.00 1.78
CA LEU A 147 11.67 -5.87 2.58
C LEU A 147 12.81 -5.10 3.26
N CYS A 148 13.87 -5.79 3.69
CA CYS A 148 15.06 -5.15 4.24
C CYS A 148 15.73 -4.23 3.21
N LEU A 149 15.96 -4.73 1.99
CA LEU A 149 16.45 -3.92 0.88
C LEU A 149 15.55 -2.71 0.63
N GLY A 150 14.23 -2.92 0.54
CA GLY A 150 13.26 -1.83 0.40
C GLY A 150 13.31 -0.82 1.54
N GLY A 151 13.54 -1.28 2.77
CA GLY A 151 13.65 -0.44 3.96
C GLY A 151 14.95 0.38 4.00
N VAL A 152 16.08 -0.21 3.61
CA VAL A 152 17.39 0.47 3.56
C VAL A 152 17.39 1.61 2.54
N TYR A 153 16.83 1.38 1.36
CA TYR A 153 16.73 2.39 0.30
C TYR A 153 15.48 3.30 0.43
N GLY A 154 14.59 3.00 1.38
CA GLY A 154 13.38 3.79 1.64
C GLY A 154 13.59 5.28 1.87
N PRO A 155 14.62 5.75 2.60
CA PRO A 155 14.86 7.18 2.77
C PRO A 155 15.05 7.95 1.47
N GLU A 156 15.55 7.33 0.41
CA GLU A 156 15.82 7.99 -0.87
C GLU A 156 14.55 8.24 -1.68
N ASN A 157 13.52 7.42 -1.47
CA ASN A 157 12.26 7.45 -2.21
C ASN A 157 11.01 7.64 -1.33
N LEU A 158 11.15 8.29 -0.18
CA LEU A 158 10.06 8.55 0.77
C LEU A 158 9.38 7.28 1.30
N GLY A 159 10.10 6.17 1.32
CA GLY A 159 9.59 4.89 1.80
C GLY A 159 8.76 4.09 0.80
N HIS A 160 8.71 4.49 -0.48
CA HIS A 160 7.96 3.76 -1.49
C HIS A 160 8.45 2.33 -1.68
N SER A 161 9.77 2.11 -1.67
CA SER A 161 10.36 0.77 -1.77
C SER A 161 9.85 -0.20 -0.72
N LEU A 162 9.56 0.27 0.49
CA LEU A 162 8.96 -0.55 1.55
C LEU A 162 7.43 -0.52 1.46
N SER A 163 6.83 0.68 1.51
CA SER A 163 5.39 0.84 1.71
C SER A 163 4.52 0.42 0.53
N CYS A 164 5.06 0.42 -0.67
CA CYS A 164 4.33 -0.08 -1.84
C CYS A 164 4.48 -1.58 -2.00
N PHE A 165 5.56 -2.17 -1.47
CA PHE A 165 5.83 -3.57 -1.67
C PHE A 165 5.37 -4.47 -0.52
N PHE A 166 5.31 -3.95 0.69
CA PHE A 166 4.79 -4.72 1.82
C PHE A 166 3.42 -5.37 1.52
N PRO A 167 2.39 -4.64 1.01
CA PRO A 167 1.11 -5.26 0.66
C PRO A 167 1.21 -6.29 -0.47
N VAL A 168 2.18 -6.16 -1.38
CA VAL A 168 2.45 -7.15 -2.42
C VAL A 168 2.94 -8.46 -1.79
N LEU A 169 3.88 -8.39 -0.85
CA LEU A 169 4.33 -9.59 -0.13
C LEU A 169 3.21 -10.18 0.72
N GLU A 170 2.49 -9.36 1.49
CA GLU A 170 1.43 -9.80 2.39
C GLU A 170 0.27 -10.47 1.63
N GLU A 171 -0.20 -9.87 0.53
CA GLU A 171 -1.44 -10.27 -0.15
C GLU A 171 -1.22 -11.15 -1.39
N ILE A 172 -0.03 -11.17 -1.97
CA ILE A 172 0.27 -11.94 -3.17
C ILE A 172 1.27 -13.05 -2.88
N VAL A 173 2.47 -12.72 -2.44
CA VAL A 173 3.57 -13.69 -2.30
C VAL A 173 3.28 -14.67 -1.18
N ASN A 174 2.97 -14.17 0.01
CA ASN A 174 2.69 -15.00 1.18
C ASN A 174 1.37 -15.78 1.08
N SER A 175 0.41 -15.30 0.29
CA SER A 175 -0.85 -16.00 0.05
C SER A 175 -0.79 -17.06 -1.06
N HIS A 176 0.38 -17.32 -1.62
CA HIS A 176 0.58 -18.21 -2.77
C HIS A 176 -0.34 -17.87 -3.96
N ASN A 177 -0.60 -16.58 -4.18
CA ASN A 177 -1.37 -16.13 -5.34
C ASN A 177 -0.61 -16.48 -6.64
N PRO A 178 -1.29 -16.88 -7.72
CA PRO A 178 -0.66 -17.17 -9.01
C PRO A 178 0.21 -16.03 -9.58
N ALA A 179 0.03 -14.79 -9.12
CA ALA A 179 0.85 -13.64 -9.50
C ALA A 179 2.14 -13.49 -8.66
N ALA A 180 2.45 -14.40 -7.72
CA ALA A 180 3.60 -14.26 -6.82
C ALA A 180 4.95 -14.14 -7.54
N GLU A 181 5.22 -14.99 -8.52
CA GLU A 181 6.45 -14.91 -9.32
C GLU A 181 6.55 -13.58 -10.08
N THR A 182 5.45 -13.14 -10.67
CA THR A 182 5.34 -11.85 -11.35
C THR A 182 5.61 -10.68 -10.38
N ALA A 183 5.11 -10.79 -9.14
CA ALA A 183 5.32 -9.79 -8.11
C ALA A 183 6.79 -9.70 -7.67
N ILE A 184 7.46 -10.83 -7.50
CA ILE A 184 8.89 -10.90 -7.17
C ILE A 184 9.71 -10.26 -8.28
N LEU A 185 9.47 -10.62 -9.56
CA LEU A 185 10.17 -10.03 -10.70
C LEU A 185 9.96 -8.51 -10.79
N SER A 186 8.73 -8.06 -10.63
CA SER A 186 8.39 -6.62 -10.63
C SER A 186 9.17 -5.86 -9.55
N TYR A 187 9.30 -6.44 -8.36
CA TYR A 187 10.03 -5.80 -7.28
C TYR A 187 11.55 -5.83 -7.47
N LEU A 188 12.11 -6.93 -7.93
CA LEU A 188 13.51 -7.00 -8.28
C LEU A 188 13.86 -5.96 -9.36
N SER A 189 13.00 -5.81 -10.37
CA SER A 189 13.15 -4.76 -11.40
C SER A 189 13.14 -3.35 -10.78
N TYR A 190 12.35 -3.15 -9.72
CA TYR A 190 12.33 -1.89 -8.98
C TYR A 190 13.60 -1.70 -8.14
N LEU A 191 14.08 -2.73 -7.46
CA LEU A 191 15.30 -2.69 -6.64
C LEU A 191 16.57 -2.55 -7.49
N ASN A 192 16.59 -3.07 -8.69
CA ASN A 192 17.75 -3.03 -9.61
C ASN A 192 18.20 -1.60 -10.02
N ARG A 193 17.44 -0.58 -9.64
CA ARG A 193 17.81 0.85 -9.80
C ARG A 193 18.76 1.37 -8.71
N TYR A 194 18.94 0.62 -7.62
CA TYR A 194 19.79 0.98 -6.51
C TYR A 194 21.11 0.22 -6.59
N ASP A 195 22.19 0.86 -6.17
CA ASP A 195 23.50 0.21 -6.05
C ASP A 195 23.48 -0.72 -4.82
N ILE A 196 23.06 -1.95 -5.03
CA ILE A 196 23.01 -2.99 -4.00
C ILE A 196 24.37 -3.67 -3.97
N PRO A 197 25.13 -3.64 -2.84
CA PRO A 197 26.40 -4.33 -2.76
C PRO A 197 26.22 -5.86 -2.73
N ALA A 198 27.14 -6.59 -3.36
CA ALA A 198 27.10 -8.06 -3.39
C ALA A 198 27.29 -8.69 -1.97
N ASP A 199 27.93 -7.98 -1.07
CA ASP A 199 28.13 -8.34 0.34
C ASP A 199 27.07 -7.73 1.27
N PHE A 200 25.91 -7.33 0.73
CA PHE A 200 24.81 -6.80 1.53
C PHE A 200 24.43 -7.81 2.64
N SER A 201 24.48 -7.33 3.88
CA SER A 201 24.12 -8.14 5.06
C SER A 201 23.04 -7.42 5.87
N PRO A 202 21.87 -8.04 6.10
CA PRO A 202 20.85 -7.50 7.00
C PRO A 202 21.35 -7.24 8.41
N GLU A 203 22.37 -8.00 8.89
CA GLU A 203 22.95 -7.89 10.23
C GLU A 203 23.62 -6.54 10.48
N ASP A 204 24.01 -5.82 9.43
CA ASP A 204 24.55 -4.46 9.52
C ASP A 204 23.48 -3.46 10.01
N TYR A 205 22.21 -3.86 9.97
CA TYR A 205 21.07 -3.06 10.34
C TYR A 205 20.40 -3.62 11.60
N GLN A 206 20.98 -3.29 12.75
CA GLN A 206 20.47 -3.79 14.03
C GLN A 206 19.04 -3.27 14.29
N LYS A 207 18.19 -4.18 14.75
CA LYS A 207 16.87 -3.84 15.26
C LYS A 207 17.06 -2.90 16.47
N THR A 208 16.52 -1.70 16.34
CA THR A 208 16.52 -0.72 17.43
C THR A 208 15.09 -0.35 17.77
N ASP A 209 14.80 -0.22 19.05
CA ASP A 209 13.51 0.26 19.50
C ASP A 209 13.19 1.62 18.89
N MET A 210 11.95 1.78 18.48
CA MET A 210 11.47 3.07 17.99
C MET A 210 11.36 4.06 19.14
N PRO A 211 11.79 5.32 18.96
CA PRO A 211 11.52 6.35 19.96
C PRO A 211 10.00 6.44 20.23
N GLU A 212 9.63 6.57 21.48
CA GLU A 212 8.24 6.59 21.97
C GLU A 212 7.34 7.62 21.24
N ASN A 213 7.93 8.71 20.75
CA ASN A 213 7.23 9.77 20.03
C ASN A 213 7.28 9.66 18.49
N SER A 214 7.83 8.56 17.94
CA SER A 214 8.03 8.40 16.49
C SER A 214 6.75 8.58 15.68
N LEU A 215 5.62 8.07 16.17
CA LEU A 215 4.33 8.21 15.49
C LEU A 215 3.88 9.67 15.45
N ARG A 216 4.01 10.40 16.57
CA ARG A 216 3.68 11.83 16.61
C ARG A 216 4.57 12.66 15.69
N LEU A 217 5.86 12.33 15.58
CA LEU A 217 6.77 12.97 14.64
C LEU A 217 6.35 12.71 13.19
N ALA A 218 6.10 11.45 12.84
CA ALA A 218 5.69 11.04 11.50
C ALA A 218 4.33 11.66 11.10
N ALA A 219 3.37 11.73 12.03
CA ALA A 219 2.04 12.27 11.79
C ALA A 219 1.93 13.80 11.97
N SER A 220 3.02 14.53 12.20
CA SER A 220 2.99 15.95 12.52
C SER A 220 2.98 16.87 11.30
N GLY A 221 3.70 16.53 10.26
CA GLY A 221 3.88 17.42 9.10
C GLY A 221 2.66 17.46 8.18
N GLN A 222 2.60 18.49 7.32
CA GLN A 222 1.58 18.65 6.28
C GLN A 222 2.13 18.23 4.91
N GLY A 223 1.22 17.93 3.98
CA GLY A 223 1.54 17.61 2.59
C GLY A 223 2.06 16.19 2.37
N ILE A 224 2.27 15.86 1.10
CA ILE A 224 2.55 14.51 0.62
C ILE A 224 3.81 13.89 1.24
N VAL A 225 4.89 14.65 1.35
CA VAL A 225 6.16 14.15 1.90
C VAL A 225 6.00 13.70 3.36
N ASN A 226 5.26 14.48 4.15
CA ASN A 226 5.05 14.14 5.56
C ASN A 226 4.04 13.01 5.74
N LEU A 227 3.04 12.89 4.86
CA LEU A 227 2.13 11.75 4.84
C LEU A 227 2.90 10.43 4.59
N HIS A 228 3.90 10.44 3.71
CA HIS A 228 4.75 9.27 3.48
C HIS A 228 5.54 8.83 4.72
N HIS A 229 5.89 9.74 5.63
CA HIS A 229 6.57 9.36 6.85
C HIS A 229 5.67 8.48 7.75
N MET A 230 4.40 8.85 7.89
CA MET A 230 3.43 8.05 8.62
C MET A 230 3.17 6.72 7.91
N ILE A 231 2.96 6.75 6.59
CA ILE A 231 2.76 5.54 5.76
C ILE A 231 3.92 4.56 5.96
N THR A 232 5.16 5.03 5.84
CA THR A 232 6.35 4.18 5.96
C THR A 232 6.52 3.63 7.36
N LEU A 233 6.31 4.45 8.39
CA LEU A 233 6.42 4.03 9.77
C LEU A 233 5.42 2.92 10.12
N VAL A 234 4.17 3.11 9.76
CA VAL A 234 3.12 2.10 9.98
C VAL A 234 3.43 0.81 9.23
N THR A 235 4.01 0.92 8.03
CA THR A 235 4.42 -0.26 7.25
C THR A 235 5.53 -1.05 7.94
N TYR A 236 6.52 -0.40 8.57
CA TYR A 236 7.53 -1.09 9.37
C TYR A 236 6.89 -1.87 10.54
N TRP A 237 5.93 -1.28 11.24
CA TRP A 237 5.26 -1.96 12.34
C TRP A 237 4.37 -3.12 11.88
N LEU A 238 3.72 -2.99 10.71
CA LEU A 238 2.99 -4.08 10.10
C LEU A 238 3.92 -5.23 9.71
N TRP A 239 5.08 -4.92 9.15
CA TRP A 239 6.09 -5.93 8.84
C TRP A 239 6.59 -6.62 10.11
N GLU A 240 6.93 -5.86 11.17
CA GLU A 240 7.35 -6.43 12.45
C GLU A 240 6.33 -7.42 13.03
N LYS A 241 5.04 -7.18 12.81
CA LYS A 241 3.95 -8.05 13.28
C LYS A 241 3.52 -9.14 12.30
N ALA A 242 3.98 -9.09 11.07
CA ALA A 242 3.57 -10.05 10.04
C ALA A 242 3.94 -11.50 10.43
N ASP A 243 3.05 -12.44 10.14
CA ASP A 243 3.27 -13.86 10.48
C ASP A 243 4.44 -14.47 9.68
N PHE A 244 4.72 -13.95 8.49
CA PHE A 244 5.83 -14.36 7.63
C PHE A 244 7.18 -13.72 8.01
N HIS A 245 7.22 -12.79 8.96
CA HIS A 245 8.44 -12.13 9.39
C HIS A 245 9.20 -12.98 10.41
N ASP A 246 10.49 -13.26 10.15
CA ASP A 246 11.40 -13.79 11.18
C ASP A 246 11.66 -12.72 12.23
N LYS A 247 11.20 -12.97 13.46
CA LYS A 247 11.30 -11.99 14.56
C LYS A 247 12.77 -11.68 14.98
N ASN A 248 13.72 -12.50 14.55
CA ASN A 248 15.15 -12.26 14.75
C ASN A 248 15.78 -11.46 13.60
N PHE A 249 15.08 -11.32 12.48
CA PHE A 249 15.59 -10.60 11.32
C PHE A 249 15.67 -9.09 11.61
N PRO A 250 16.78 -8.40 11.24
CA PRO A 250 16.96 -6.98 11.50
C PRO A 250 15.98 -6.11 10.69
N LEU A 251 15.39 -5.11 11.33
CA LEU A 251 14.56 -4.12 10.68
C LEU A 251 15.37 -2.82 10.45
N PRO A 252 15.54 -2.35 9.22
CA PRO A 252 16.37 -1.17 8.90
C PRO A 252 15.66 0.17 9.23
N TYR A 253 14.79 0.18 10.22
CA TYR A 253 14.00 1.36 10.61
C TYR A 253 14.86 2.55 11.05
N ARG A 254 15.97 2.29 11.75
CA ARG A 254 16.87 3.33 12.26
C ARG A 254 17.37 4.26 11.16
N ILE A 255 17.66 3.73 9.97
CA ILE A 255 18.11 4.53 8.81
C ILE A 255 17.02 5.52 8.41
N TYR A 256 15.77 5.04 8.28
CA TYR A 256 14.65 5.91 7.92
C TYR A 256 14.41 6.98 8.99
N TYR A 257 14.41 6.58 10.28
CA TYR A 257 14.25 7.51 11.39
C TYR A 257 15.32 8.61 11.37
N GLN A 258 16.59 8.24 11.31
CA GLN A 258 17.70 9.19 11.33
C GLN A 258 17.67 10.15 10.14
N LYS A 259 17.40 9.66 8.94
CA LYS A 259 17.40 10.47 7.72
C LYS A 259 16.12 11.33 7.54
N ARG A 260 15.01 10.94 8.13
CA ARG A 260 13.71 11.54 7.80
C ARG A 260 12.90 12.07 8.98
N LEU A 261 13.10 11.56 10.17
CA LEU A 261 12.25 11.89 11.33
C LEU A 261 13.01 12.55 12.50
N ALA A 262 14.30 12.29 12.70
CA ALA A 262 15.04 12.71 13.89
C ALA A 262 14.99 14.22 14.17
N ASP A 263 15.03 15.03 13.13
CA ASP A 263 15.03 16.50 13.21
C ASP A 263 13.62 17.14 13.13
N LYS A 264 12.56 16.31 13.10
CA LYS A 264 11.19 16.83 12.98
C LYS A 264 10.61 17.24 14.33
N GLY A 265 9.85 18.33 14.30
CA GLY A 265 9.06 18.78 15.44
C GLY A 265 7.65 18.19 15.47
N ILE A 266 7.10 18.02 16.67
CA ILE A 266 5.71 17.62 16.84
C ILE A 266 4.79 18.83 16.65
N SER A 267 3.79 18.73 15.77
CA SER A 267 2.79 19.77 15.53
C SER A 267 1.93 20.02 16.77
N SER A 268 2.16 21.15 17.41
CA SER A 268 1.36 21.57 18.57
C SER A 268 -0.12 21.79 18.23
N LYS A 269 -0.41 22.32 17.02
CA LYS A 269 -1.78 22.52 16.53
C LYS A 269 -2.53 21.20 16.39
N ARG A 270 -1.93 20.20 15.71
CA ARG A 270 -2.56 18.89 15.53
C ARG A 270 -2.67 18.14 16.85
N LEU A 271 -1.63 18.18 17.69
CA LEU A 271 -1.66 17.56 19.01
C LEU A 271 -2.76 18.17 19.91
N LYS A 272 -3.00 19.50 19.82
CA LYS A 272 -4.11 20.15 20.52
C LYS A 272 -5.45 19.65 20.00
N ARG A 273 -5.65 19.61 18.67
CA ARG A 273 -6.88 19.14 18.03
C ARG A 273 -7.28 17.73 18.47
N VAL A 274 -6.31 16.80 18.51
CA VAL A 274 -6.62 15.41 18.91
C VAL A 274 -6.91 15.23 20.40
N LYS A 275 -6.50 16.18 21.25
CA LYS A 275 -6.83 16.19 22.68
C LYS A 275 -8.17 16.83 22.99
N GLU A 276 -8.76 17.58 22.07
CA GLU A 276 -10.08 18.18 22.25
C GLU A 276 -11.18 17.11 22.15
N PRO A 277 -12.26 17.23 22.93
CA PRO A 277 -13.40 16.30 22.86
C PRO A 277 -14.00 16.25 21.46
N LEU A 278 -14.42 15.07 21.04
CA LEU A 278 -15.17 14.87 19.78
C LEU A 278 -16.62 15.34 19.98
N GLN A 279 -16.85 16.64 19.82
CA GLN A 279 -18.20 17.23 19.90
C GLN A 279 -18.82 17.26 18.50
N VAL A 280 -18.98 16.08 17.89
CA VAL A 280 -19.59 15.92 16.58
C VAL A 280 -20.57 14.76 16.67
N GLU A 281 -21.78 14.96 16.18
CA GLU A 281 -22.79 13.91 16.07
C GLU A 281 -22.37 12.91 14.97
N VAL A 282 -22.42 11.62 15.30
CA VAL A 282 -22.08 10.56 14.34
C VAL A 282 -23.30 10.33 13.46
N PRO A 283 -23.17 10.45 12.12
CA PRO A 283 -24.26 10.24 11.17
C PRO A 283 -24.85 8.83 11.27
N GLY A 284 -26.16 8.71 11.10
CA GLY A 284 -26.85 7.43 11.09
C GLY A 284 -26.76 6.68 9.76
N SER A 285 -26.59 7.42 8.64
CA SER A 285 -26.52 6.91 7.27
C SER A 285 -25.34 7.49 6.49
N TYR A 286 -25.00 6.84 5.37
CA TYR A 286 -23.96 7.34 4.47
C TYR A 286 -24.34 8.70 3.88
N GLU A 287 -25.58 8.90 3.54
CA GLU A 287 -26.10 10.14 2.98
C GLU A 287 -25.95 11.31 3.97
N GLU A 288 -26.22 11.09 5.24
CA GLU A 288 -25.98 12.07 6.31
C GLU A 288 -24.48 12.32 6.50
N PHE A 289 -23.64 11.27 6.46
CA PHE A 289 -22.19 11.41 6.51
C PHE A 289 -21.67 12.24 5.34
N ARG A 290 -22.12 11.96 4.11
CA ARG A 290 -21.75 12.71 2.91
C ARG A 290 -22.13 14.19 2.99
N GLN A 291 -23.31 14.51 3.56
CA GLN A 291 -23.77 15.87 3.78
C GLN A 291 -23.01 16.59 4.91
N SER A 292 -22.59 15.86 5.92
CA SER A 292 -21.82 16.38 7.05
C SER A 292 -20.35 16.58 6.74
N PHE A 293 -19.85 15.95 5.66
CA PHE A 293 -18.45 16.05 5.24
C PHE A 293 -18.18 17.43 4.66
N ASN A 294 -17.38 18.25 5.35
CA ASN A 294 -17.12 19.62 4.99
C ASN A 294 -15.70 19.83 4.50
N TYR A 295 -15.53 20.02 3.19
CA TYR A 295 -14.22 20.16 2.53
C TYR A 295 -13.47 21.42 2.97
N ASP A 296 -14.16 22.46 3.40
CA ASP A 296 -13.58 23.74 3.81
C ASP A 296 -13.23 23.79 5.30
N ASN A 297 -13.67 22.80 6.09
CA ASN A 297 -13.47 22.79 7.54
C ASN A 297 -12.71 21.54 8.01
N ILE A 298 -11.38 21.63 7.97
CA ILE A 298 -10.47 20.56 8.40
C ILE A 298 -10.77 20.08 9.82
N ASP A 299 -11.02 21.00 10.76
CA ASP A 299 -11.23 20.65 12.17
C ASP A 299 -12.55 19.88 12.37
N HIS A 300 -13.60 20.25 11.66
CA HIS A 300 -14.87 19.53 11.69
C HIS A 300 -14.72 18.13 11.07
N THR A 301 -14.15 18.05 9.87
CA THR A 301 -14.10 16.80 9.11
C THR A 301 -13.15 15.78 9.74
N THR A 302 -12.00 16.20 10.29
CA THR A 302 -11.14 15.30 11.05
C THR A 302 -11.83 14.74 12.30
N ARG A 303 -12.59 15.56 13.02
CA ARG A 303 -13.39 15.10 14.16
C ARG A 303 -14.51 14.15 13.75
N LEU A 304 -15.19 14.43 12.64
CA LEU A 304 -16.24 13.56 12.09
C LEU A 304 -15.69 12.15 11.76
N ILE A 305 -14.58 12.08 11.06
CA ILE A 305 -13.94 10.79 10.71
C ILE A 305 -13.49 10.03 11.97
N ARG A 306 -12.90 10.73 12.95
CA ARG A 306 -12.49 10.11 14.23
C ARG A 306 -13.69 9.64 15.06
N ALA A 307 -14.75 10.42 15.10
CA ALA A 307 -15.99 10.04 15.79
C ALA A 307 -16.63 8.81 15.13
N LEU A 308 -16.71 8.79 13.78
CA LEU A 308 -17.19 7.65 13.03
C LEU A 308 -16.33 6.39 13.28
N TRP A 309 -15.00 6.54 13.33
CA TRP A 309 -14.09 5.44 13.65
C TRP A 309 -14.33 4.87 15.06
N GLN A 310 -14.55 5.73 16.03
CA GLN A 310 -14.82 5.32 17.42
C GLN A 310 -16.21 4.68 17.58
N ASP A 311 -17.23 5.15 16.84
CA ASP A 311 -18.57 4.59 16.85
C ASP A 311 -18.63 3.23 16.15
N SER A 312 -18.09 3.14 14.94
CA SER A 312 -18.12 1.94 14.13
C SER A 312 -16.98 1.90 13.10
N GLN A 313 -15.96 1.10 13.38
CA GLN A 313 -14.85 0.89 12.45
C GLN A 313 -15.33 0.41 11.08
N ARG A 314 -16.34 -0.48 11.05
CA ARG A 314 -16.90 -0.97 9.78
C ARG A 314 -17.55 0.15 8.96
N LYS A 315 -18.35 1.03 9.59
CA LYS A 315 -18.92 2.19 8.90
C LYS A 315 -17.82 3.13 8.40
N ALA A 316 -16.77 3.35 9.20
CA ALA A 316 -15.65 4.20 8.82
C ALA A 316 -14.93 3.66 7.58
N TRP A 317 -14.61 2.36 7.54
CA TRP A 317 -14.06 1.72 6.36
C TRP A 317 -14.96 1.89 5.13
N ASP A 318 -16.22 1.51 5.27
CA ASP A 318 -17.19 1.50 4.17
C ASP A 318 -17.43 2.90 3.61
N TRP A 319 -17.72 3.86 4.48
CA TRP A 319 -18.14 5.19 4.07
C TRP A 319 -16.99 6.04 3.55
N VAL A 320 -15.80 5.92 4.16
CA VAL A 320 -14.62 6.66 3.69
C VAL A 320 -14.12 6.13 2.35
N CYS A 321 -14.10 4.81 2.14
CA CYS A 321 -13.76 4.22 0.85
C CYS A 321 -14.74 4.63 -0.25
N ARG A 322 -16.04 4.60 0.06
CA ARG A 322 -17.09 5.02 -0.87
C ARG A 322 -16.98 6.50 -1.21
N LEU A 323 -16.84 7.38 -0.20
CA LEU A 323 -16.64 8.81 -0.39
C LEU A 323 -15.46 9.09 -1.32
N TYR A 324 -14.33 8.46 -1.05
CA TYR A 324 -13.13 8.61 -1.86
C TYR A 324 -13.36 8.23 -3.32
N ALA A 325 -14.07 7.11 -3.56
CA ALA A 325 -14.33 6.65 -4.91
C ALA A 325 -15.39 7.51 -5.64
N GLU A 326 -16.38 8.05 -4.92
CA GLU A 326 -17.39 8.96 -5.47
C GLU A 326 -16.84 10.35 -5.77
N ASP A 327 -15.86 10.83 -4.99
CA ASP A 327 -15.22 12.15 -5.19
C ASP A 327 -14.13 12.13 -6.28
N TYR A 328 -13.80 10.94 -6.76
CA TYR A 328 -12.77 10.79 -7.76
C TYR A 328 -13.19 11.37 -9.10
N GLU A 329 -12.40 12.36 -9.57
CA GLU A 329 -12.51 12.87 -10.94
C GLU A 329 -11.48 12.21 -11.85
N PRO A 330 -11.87 11.70 -13.01
CA PRO A 330 -10.96 11.08 -13.95
C PRO A 330 -9.79 11.98 -14.34
N GLY A 331 -8.56 11.55 -14.03
CA GLY A 331 -7.32 12.30 -14.27
C GLY A 331 -6.77 13.06 -13.08
N THR A 332 -7.50 13.17 -11.96
CA THR A 332 -7.05 13.75 -10.69
C THR A 332 -6.60 12.71 -9.66
N TRP A 333 -6.36 11.50 -10.11
CA TRP A 333 -6.00 10.37 -9.30
C TRP A 333 -4.93 10.66 -8.25
N ASN A 334 -5.29 10.55 -6.99
CA ASN A 334 -4.39 10.73 -5.86
C ASN A 334 -4.54 9.58 -4.85
N PRO A 335 -3.80 8.49 -5.01
CA PRO A 335 -3.92 7.31 -4.15
C PRO A 335 -3.40 7.54 -2.72
N HIS A 336 -2.72 8.66 -2.46
CA HIS A 336 -2.08 8.88 -1.18
C HIS A 336 -3.08 9.08 -0.02
N PHE A 337 -4.21 9.71 -0.29
CA PHE A 337 -5.26 9.81 0.73
C PHE A 337 -5.73 8.41 1.14
N PHE A 338 -6.14 7.60 0.17
CA PHE A 338 -6.61 6.25 0.45
C PHE A 338 -5.56 5.43 1.20
N THR A 339 -4.31 5.48 0.76
CA THR A 339 -3.19 4.80 1.42
C THR A 339 -2.98 5.32 2.85
N GLY A 340 -3.03 6.64 3.04
CA GLY A 340 -2.84 7.28 4.34
C GLY A 340 -3.93 6.91 5.33
N ILE A 341 -5.19 7.02 4.92
CA ILE A 341 -6.34 6.68 5.80
C ILE A 341 -6.41 5.17 6.07
N TYR A 342 -6.10 4.34 5.06
CA TYR A 342 -6.04 2.90 5.24
C TYR A 342 -5.03 2.51 6.33
N LEU A 343 -3.82 3.04 6.26
CA LEU A 343 -2.78 2.73 7.24
C LEU A 343 -3.06 3.35 8.61
N ALA A 344 -3.65 4.55 8.66
CA ALA A 344 -4.06 5.16 9.92
C ALA A 344 -5.17 4.35 10.63
N PHE A 345 -6.12 3.81 9.88
CA PHE A 345 -7.16 2.93 10.43
C PHE A 345 -6.57 1.57 10.85
N ARG A 346 -5.74 0.96 10.02
CA ARG A 346 -5.09 -0.30 10.33
C ARG A 346 -4.17 -0.20 11.55
N LEU A 347 -3.43 0.89 11.71
CA LEU A 347 -2.65 1.22 12.90
C LEU A 347 -3.48 1.15 14.18
N ASN A 348 -4.71 1.67 14.13
CA ASN A 348 -5.63 1.67 15.25
C ASN A 348 -6.26 0.28 15.49
N GLU A 349 -6.73 -0.38 14.43
CA GLU A 349 -7.40 -1.68 14.49
C GLU A 349 -6.46 -2.78 15.00
N GLU A 350 -5.24 -2.82 14.52
CA GLU A 350 -4.23 -3.80 14.90
C GLU A 350 -3.45 -3.41 16.17
N ASN A 351 -3.78 -2.26 16.76
CA ASN A 351 -3.12 -1.73 17.95
C ASN A 351 -1.59 -1.73 17.86
N LEU A 352 -1.05 -1.18 16.75
CA LEU A 352 0.38 -1.20 16.46
C LEU A 352 1.22 -0.27 17.36
N SER A 353 0.59 0.59 18.15
CA SER A 353 1.24 1.54 19.05
C SER A 353 0.36 1.84 20.25
N ASP A 354 0.94 2.08 21.41
CA ASP A 354 0.26 2.55 22.60
C ASP A 354 0.05 4.07 22.61
N ASP A 355 0.67 4.81 21.69
CA ASP A 355 0.53 6.26 21.57
C ASP A 355 -0.83 6.66 21.00
N LYS A 356 -1.83 6.77 21.88
CA LYS A 356 -3.19 7.17 21.52
C LYS A 356 -3.23 8.50 20.75
N SER A 357 -2.46 9.50 21.17
CA SER A 357 -2.43 10.79 20.47
C SER A 357 -1.82 10.67 19.09
N GLY A 358 -0.77 9.87 18.93
CA GLY A 358 -0.15 9.59 17.64
C GLY A 358 -1.09 8.89 16.67
N LYS A 359 -1.85 7.89 17.13
CA LYS A 359 -2.89 7.21 16.35
C LYS A 359 -3.94 8.17 15.81
N GLU A 360 -4.43 9.07 16.65
CA GLU A 360 -5.42 10.07 16.24
C GLU A 360 -4.82 11.12 15.29
N MET A 361 -3.56 11.52 15.53
CA MET A 361 -2.83 12.41 14.61
C MET A 361 -2.62 11.79 13.23
N ALA A 362 -2.47 10.47 13.12
CA ALA A 362 -2.34 9.79 11.84
C ALA A 362 -3.64 9.91 11.01
N ILE A 363 -4.80 9.73 11.62
CA ILE A 363 -6.11 9.95 10.96
C ILE A 363 -6.23 11.42 10.53
N ASP A 364 -5.95 12.35 11.43
CA ASP A 364 -6.01 13.79 11.12
C ASP A 364 -5.09 14.18 9.96
N GLN A 365 -3.88 13.61 9.90
CA GLN A 365 -2.93 13.89 8.83
C GLN A 365 -3.44 13.43 7.46
N ALA A 366 -3.99 12.21 7.40
CA ALA A 366 -4.52 11.67 6.16
C ALA A 366 -5.74 12.48 5.66
N VAL A 367 -6.66 12.82 6.56
CA VAL A 367 -7.84 13.65 6.24
C VAL A 367 -7.44 15.07 5.82
N GLU A 368 -6.52 15.70 6.55
CA GLU A 368 -6.03 17.05 6.21
C GLU A 368 -5.33 17.05 4.84
N TYR A 369 -4.57 16.01 4.52
CA TYR A 369 -3.96 15.86 3.20
C TYR A 369 -5.02 15.78 2.10
N TYR A 370 -6.08 14.99 2.29
CA TYR A 370 -7.17 14.85 1.33
C TYR A 370 -7.88 16.19 1.08
N LEU A 371 -8.31 16.86 2.14
CA LEU A 371 -9.02 18.14 2.04
C LEU A 371 -8.18 19.22 1.31
N ASN A 372 -6.86 19.23 1.56
CA ASN A 372 -5.97 20.15 0.87
C ASN A 372 -5.72 19.74 -0.59
N SER A 373 -5.90 18.47 -0.97
CA SER A 373 -5.67 18.01 -2.34
C SER A 373 -6.89 18.14 -3.26
N VAL A 374 -8.10 18.18 -2.71
CA VAL A 374 -9.36 18.32 -3.47
C VAL A 374 -9.68 19.80 -3.74
N ASN A 375 -9.10 20.73 -2.96
CA ASN A 375 -9.31 22.17 -3.08
C ASN A 375 -8.30 22.86 -4.03
N TYR A 376 -7.55 22.09 -4.82
CA TYR A 376 -6.66 22.57 -5.88
C TYR A 376 -7.13 22.04 -7.24
#